data_f62443caa1bbae6932e9b22046811320
#
_entry.id   f62443caa1bbae6932e9b22046811320
#
_cell.length_a   1.000
_cell.length_b   1.000
_cell.length_c   1.000
_cell.angle_alpha   90.00
_cell.angle_beta   90.00
_cell.angle_gamma   90.00
#
_symmetry.space_group_name_H-M   'P 1'
#
loop_
_entity.id
_entity.type
_entity.pdbx_description
1 polymer ?
#
loop_
_entity_poly.entity_id
_entity_poly.type
_entity_poly.pdbx_seq_one_letter_code
_entity_poly.pdbx_strand_id
1 'polypeptide(L)'
;RIFTPLGMKDTHFHDRPDHIVKRRAISYQDGMVDDRAEFRVSYLGNFDKVGAGGLYTTVKDLLLWDRNFYTGDVGGEAFLDLIHTRGVLNDGSQLTYAFGLTVDEYRGLKTVSHAGSMMGFKAAYLQFPGQRFSVIATCNLGPINPMPLAQRVADVYLEDWLAEAVPSRTPVRRGNTPAVSRPFSGDELVALVGTYYSDELDVTYELTTETNQLWLCLRNTPPRLLRKFEDGEARAGTWQFAFEYDAGGMASDFTINAGRVTNIRFERR
;
A
#
# COMPACT_ATOMS: atom_id res chain seq x y z
N ARG A 1 -7.11 24.68 10.82
CA ARG A 1 -8.31 24.78 9.94
C ARG A 1 -9.17 23.51 9.97
N ILE A 2 -8.63 22.39 10.45
CA ILE A 2 -9.36 21.10 10.55
C ILE A 2 -9.50 20.70 12.01
N PHE A 3 -8.39 20.52 12.72
CA PHE A 3 -8.39 19.88 14.05
C PHE A 3 -9.14 20.70 15.10
N THR A 4 -8.88 22.01 15.18
CA THR A 4 -9.52 22.89 16.16
C THR A 4 -11.04 22.99 15.96
N PRO A 5 -11.57 23.24 14.75
CA PRO A 5 -13.02 23.24 14.52
C PRO A 5 -13.71 21.92 14.88
N LEU A 6 -13.05 20.78 14.62
CA LEU A 6 -13.59 19.47 14.95
C LEU A 6 -13.35 19.04 16.40
N GLY A 7 -12.62 19.83 17.20
CA GLY A 7 -12.29 19.50 18.58
C GLY A 7 -11.24 18.39 18.73
N MET A 8 -10.45 18.10 17.72
CA MET A 8 -9.38 17.09 17.70
C MET A 8 -8.16 17.62 18.47
N LYS A 9 -8.18 17.49 19.79
CA LYS A 9 -7.21 18.12 20.70
C LYS A 9 -5.88 17.39 20.83
N ASP A 10 -5.89 16.09 20.54
CA ASP A 10 -4.70 15.22 20.59
C ASP A 10 -4.14 14.94 19.18
N THR A 11 -4.47 15.81 18.21
CA THR A 11 -4.03 15.67 16.81
C THR A 11 -3.21 16.86 16.37
N HIS A 12 -2.02 16.58 15.83
CA HIS A 12 -1.15 17.59 15.25
C HIS A 12 -0.19 16.98 14.22
N PHE A 13 0.30 17.81 13.30
CA PHE A 13 1.48 17.43 12.52
C PHE A 13 2.72 17.62 13.41
N HIS A 14 3.52 16.56 13.53
CA HIS A 14 4.72 16.58 14.34
C HIS A 14 5.90 17.08 13.49
N ASP A 15 5.94 18.41 13.31
CA ASP A 15 6.94 19.15 12.53
C ASP A 15 8.10 19.70 13.38
N ARG A 16 8.04 19.47 14.69
CA ARG A 16 9.06 19.91 15.67
C ARG A 16 9.61 18.73 16.44
N PRO A 17 10.78 18.22 16.07
CA PRO A 17 11.40 17.05 16.72
C PRO A 17 11.71 17.25 18.21
N ASP A 18 11.88 18.52 18.64
CA ASP A 18 12.12 18.92 20.03
C ASP A 18 10.86 18.95 20.89
N HIS A 19 9.68 18.82 20.28
CA HIS A 19 8.40 18.85 20.99
C HIS A 19 8.13 17.53 21.70
N ILE A 20 7.88 17.59 23.01
CA ILE A 20 7.53 16.43 23.84
C ILE A 20 6.05 16.09 23.66
N VAL A 21 5.77 14.97 23.04
CA VAL A 21 4.40 14.43 22.93
C VAL A 21 4.13 13.51 24.11
N LYS A 22 3.26 13.96 25.03
CA LYS A 22 2.87 13.16 26.20
C LYS A 22 2.07 11.92 25.77
N ARG A 23 2.31 10.79 26.46
CA ARG A 23 1.59 9.52 26.20
C ARG A 23 1.74 9.01 24.77
N ARG A 24 2.82 9.35 24.09
CA ARG A 24 3.16 8.83 22.78
C ARG A 24 3.35 7.31 22.86
N ALA A 25 2.74 6.57 21.95
CA ALA A 25 3.01 5.14 21.80
C ALA A 25 4.46 4.92 21.32
N ILE A 26 5.07 3.84 21.74
CA ILE A 26 6.35 3.34 21.23
C ILE A 26 6.05 2.29 20.17
N SER A 27 6.74 2.34 19.04
CA SER A 27 6.58 1.35 17.98
C SER A 27 7.62 0.25 18.06
N TYR A 28 7.24 -0.91 17.56
CA TYR A 28 8.04 -2.13 17.59
C TYR A 28 8.15 -2.74 16.19
N GLN A 29 9.27 -3.39 15.95
CA GLN A 29 9.52 -4.25 14.78
C GLN A 29 9.85 -5.64 15.28
N ASP A 30 9.57 -6.64 14.46
CA ASP A 30 10.14 -7.97 14.63
C ASP A 30 11.65 -7.95 14.32
N GLY A 31 12.37 -8.80 14.97
CA GLY A 31 13.80 -8.96 14.79
C GLY A 31 14.24 -10.36 15.21
N MET A 32 15.48 -10.66 14.98
CA MET A 32 16.14 -11.88 15.45
C MET A 32 17.31 -11.49 16.35
N VAL A 33 17.43 -12.14 17.49
CA VAL A 33 18.57 -12.06 18.39
C VAL A 33 18.96 -13.50 18.72
N ASP A 34 20.20 -13.90 18.43
CA ASP A 34 20.70 -15.26 18.67
C ASP A 34 19.70 -16.35 18.18
N ASP A 35 19.22 -16.20 16.93
CA ASP A 35 18.23 -17.08 16.27
C ASP A 35 16.86 -17.16 16.98
N ARG A 36 16.57 -16.26 17.91
CA ARG A 36 15.26 -16.14 18.57
C ARG A 36 14.50 -14.95 18.03
N ALA A 37 13.19 -15.16 17.76
CA ALA A 37 12.31 -14.06 17.42
C ALA A 37 12.15 -13.11 18.62
N GLU A 38 12.44 -11.84 18.42
CA GLU A 38 12.38 -10.82 19.44
C GLU A 38 11.75 -9.54 18.88
N PHE A 39 11.00 -8.81 19.71
CA PHE A 39 10.52 -7.49 19.34
C PHE A 39 11.55 -6.44 19.74
N ARG A 40 11.86 -5.55 18.79
CA ARG A 40 12.75 -4.42 19.02
C ARG A 40 12.00 -3.11 18.90
N VAL A 41 12.37 -2.13 19.70
CA VAL A 41 11.85 -0.76 19.56
C VAL A 41 12.27 -0.25 18.17
N SER A 42 11.27 0.19 17.40
CA SER A 42 11.51 0.88 16.14
C SER A 42 11.67 2.37 16.44
N TYR A 43 12.89 2.86 16.31
CA TYR A 43 13.19 4.26 16.56
C TYR A 43 12.78 5.11 15.38
N LEU A 44 11.80 5.99 15.60
CA LEU A 44 11.47 7.06 14.66
C LEU A 44 12.38 8.25 14.99
N GLY A 45 13.40 8.46 14.17
CA GLY A 45 14.27 9.64 14.25
C GLY A 45 13.52 10.94 14.03
N ASN A 46 14.24 12.05 13.95
CA ASN A 46 13.68 13.37 13.67
C ASN A 46 12.95 13.39 12.33
N PHE A 47 11.65 13.11 12.38
CA PHE A 47 10.78 13.09 11.21
C PHE A 47 9.94 14.36 11.24
N ASP A 48 10.30 15.30 10.40
CA ASP A 48 9.69 16.64 10.27
C ASP A 48 8.82 16.79 8.99
N LYS A 49 8.61 15.67 8.27
CA LYS A 49 7.85 15.70 7.02
C LYS A 49 6.36 15.64 7.29
N VAL A 50 5.63 16.61 6.77
CA VAL A 50 4.17 16.72 6.86
C VAL A 50 3.54 16.54 5.47
N GLY A 51 2.28 16.12 5.45
CA GLY A 51 1.51 15.90 4.23
C GLY A 51 1.23 14.43 3.99
N ALA A 52 2.17 13.68 3.44
CA ALA A 52 2.02 12.23 3.23
C ALA A 52 2.13 11.39 4.52
N GLY A 53 2.44 12.02 5.65
CA GLY A 53 2.59 11.42 6.97
C GLY A 53 2.92 12.47 8.01
N GLY A 54 3.45 12.05 9.18
CA GLY A 54 3.83 12.95 10.26
C GLY A 54 2.66 13.42 11.14
N LEU A 55 1.46 12.89 10.91
CA LEU A 55 0.29 13.18 11.74
C LEU A 55 0.31 12.29 12.99
N TYR A 56 0.31 12.92 14.16
CA TYR A 56 0.07 12.28 15.44
C TYR A 56 -1.39 12.48 15.81
N THR A 57 -2.07 11.42 16.22
CA THR A 57 -3.50 11.44 16.49
C THR A 57 -3.89 10.33 17.47
N THR A 58 -5.16 10.29 17.81
CA THR A 58 -5.79 9.22 18.61
C THR A 58 -7.02 8.68 17.88
N VAL A 59 -7.45 7.47 18.23
CA VAL A 59 -8.71 6.91 17.72
C VAL A 59 -9.90 7.82 18.06
N LYS A 60 -9.89 8.47 19.23
CA LYS A 60 -10.95 9.42 19.63
C LYS A 60 -11.04 10.62 18.71
N ASP A 61 -9.90 11.20 18.35
CA ASP A 61 -9.87 12.34 17.42
C ASP A 61 -10.25 11.92 16.00
N LEU A 62 -9.83 10.72 15.58
CA LEU A 62 -10.23 10.19 14.27
C LEU A 62 -11.74 9.92 14.18
N LEU A 63 -12.43 9.61 15.28
CA LEU A 63 -13.89 9.54 15.30
C LEU A 63 -14.54 10.90 15.08
N LEU A 64 -13.91 11.99 15.54
CA LEU A 64 -14.40 13.35 15.25
C LEU A 64 -14.23 13.69 13.77
N TRP A 65 -13.12 13.27 13.17
CA TRP A 65 -12.92 13.37 11.72
C TRP A 65 -13.92 12.51 10.94
N ASP A 66 -14.17 11.27 11.36
CA ASP A 66 -15.17 10.37 10.78
C ASP A 66 -16.58 11.01 10.79
N ARG A 67 -16.96 11.60 11.91
CA ARG A 67 -18.23 12.31 12.04
C ARG A 67 -18.37 13.44 11.01
N ASN A 68 -17.28 14.13 10.68
CA ASN A 68 -17.29 15.22 9.70
C ASN A 68 -17.76 14.77 8.32
N PHE A 69 -17.59 13.51 7.94
CA PHE A 69 -18.11 12.98 6.68
C PHE A 69 -19.65 12.96 6.61
N TYR A 70 -20.31 13.10 7.75
CA TYR A 70 -21.77 13.16 7.85
C TYR A 70 -22.31 14.55 8.20
N THR A 71 -21.50 15.36 8.88
CA THR A 71 -21.94 16.71 9.34
C THR A 71 -21.48 17.83 8.42
N GLY A 72 -20.38 17.67 7.73
CA GLY A 72 -19.78 18.69 6.89
C GLY A 72 -19.28 19.93 7.66
N ASP A 73 -19.07 19.80 8.99
CA ASP A 73 -18.63 20.90 9.85
C ASP A 73 -17.35 21.59 9.35
N VAL A 74 -16.49 20.82 8.69
CA VAL A 74 -15.30 21.31 7.99
C VAL A 74 -15.43 20.99 6.51
N GLY A 75 -15.35 22.03 5.69
CA GLY A 75 -15.35 21.94 4.23
C GLY A 75 -16.72 21.96 3.58
N GLY A 76 -17.78 21.60 4.29
CA GLY A 76 -19.14 21.53 3.74
C GLY A 76 -19.32 20.36 2.76
N GLU A 77 -20.52 20.24 2.21
CA GLU A 77 -20.93 19.14 1.32
C GLU A 77 -20.06 19.08 0.04
N ALA A 78 -19.82 20.20 -0.60
CA ALA A 78 -19.02 20.26 -1.82
C ALA A 78 -17.59 19.74 -1.63
N PHE A 79 -17.00 19.98 -0.46
CA PHE A 79 -15.68 19.42 -0.14
C PHE A 79 -15.77 17.91 0.09
N LEU A 80 -16.80 17.43 0.78
CA LEU A 80 -16.99 16.01 1.03
C LEU A 80 -17.21 15.23 -0.27
N ASP A 81 -17.99 15.77 -1.20
CA ASP A 81 -18.17 15.20 -2.53
C ASP A 81 -16.84 15.14 -3.29
N LEU A 82 -16.07 16.23 -3.25
CA LEU A 82 -14.78 16.30 -3.91
C LEU A 82 -13.80 15.25 -3.39
N ILE A 83 -13.65 15.10 -2.07
CA ILE A 83 -12.69 14.15 -1.51
C ILE A 83 -13.06 12.68 -1.73
N HIS A 84 -14.33 12.40 -2.06
CA HIS A 84 -14.78 11.07 -2.44
C HIS A 84 -14.77 10.83 -3.96
N THR A 85 -14.49 11.89 -4.75
CA THR A 85 -14.43 11.77 -6.21
C THR A 85 -13.17 10.99 -6.61
N ARG A 86 -13.39 9.84 -7.24
CA ARG A 86 -12.32 8.96 -7.71
C ARG A 86 -11.59 9.59 -8.88
N GLY A 87 -10.28 9.43 -8.91
CA GLY A 87 -9.45 9.87 -10.03
C GLY A 87 -9.79 9.12 -11.32
N VAL A 88 -9.55 9.77 -12.45
CA VAL A 88 -9.71 9.19 -13.79
C VAL A 88 -8.39 9.33 -14.52
N LEU A 89 -7.90 8.26 -15.13
CA LEU A 89 -6.70 8.26 -15.97
C LEU A 89 -6.99 8.86 -17.35
N ASN A 90 -5.94 9.16 -18.10
CA ASN A 90 -6.04 9.75 -19.45
C ASN A 90 -6.77 8.84 -20.46
N ASP A 91 -6.77 7.54 -20.24
CA ASP A 91 -7.51 6.56 -21.04
C ASP A 91 -9.00 6.44 -20.66
N GLY A 92 -9.45 7.23 -19.68
CA GLY A 92 -10.82 7.22 -19.17
C GLY A 92 -11.07 6.19 -18.08
N SER A 93 -10.11 5.36 -17.71
CA SER A 93 -10.27 4.37 -16.64
C SER A 93 -10.36 5.06 -15.27
N GLN A 94 -11.32 4.62 -14.45
CA GLN A 94 -11.54 5.18 -13.13
C GLN A 94 -10.71 4.44 -12.08
N LEU A 95 -9.95 5.21 -11.29
CA LEU A 95 -9.20 4.69 -10.17
C LEU A 95 -10.12 4.34 -8.98
N THR A 96 -9.66 3.47 -8.09
CA THR A 96 -10.27 3.31 -6.77
C THR A 96 -9.83 4.40 -5.79
N TYR A 97 -8.82 5.19 -6.13
CA TYR A 97 -8.24 6.21 -5.27
C TYR A 97 -8.81 7.59 -5.56
N ALA A 98 -9.17 8.30 -4.50
CA ALA A 98 -9.66 9.67 -4.50
C ALA A 98 -8.63 10.60 -3.80
N PHE A 99 -9.06 11.65 -3.13
CA PHE A 99 -8.17 12.58 -2.42
C PHE A 99 -7.74 12.01 -1.05
N GLY A 100 -6.72 11.14 -1.06
CA GLY A 100 -6.21 10.51 0.16
C GLY A 100 -7.11 9.40 0.71
N LEU A 101 -8.10 8.96 -0.06
CA LEU A 101 -9.04 7.90 0.30
C LEU A 101 -9.13 6.88 -0.83
N THR A 102 -9.31 5.63 -0.46
CA THR A 102 -9.72 4.56 -1.38
C THR A 102 -11.24 4.42 -1.29
N VAL A 103 -11.92 4.54 -2.41
CA VAL A 103 -13.37 4.33 -2.55
C VAL A 103 -13.57 3.02 -3.30
N ASP A 104 -14.07 2.02 -2.62
CA ASP A 104 -14.14 0.64 -3.10
C ASP A 104 -15.38 -0.06 -2.51
N GLU A 105 -15.42 -1.37 -2.63
CA GLU A 105 -16.47 -2.22 -2.11
C GLU A 105 -15.89 -3.34 -1.24
N TYR A 106 -16.56 -3.68 -0.17
CA TYR A 106 -16.26 -4.83 0.65
C TYR A 106 -17.52 -5.66 0.86
N ARG A 107 -17.55 -6.88 0.30
CA ARG A 107 -18.68 -7.81 0.41
C ARG A 107 -20.04 -7.17 0.10
N GLY A 108 -20.12 -6.44 -1.03
CA GLY A 108 -21.34 -5.77 -1.51
C GLY A 108 -21.64 -4.41 -0.88
N LEU A 109 -20.85 -3.97 0.08
CA LEU A 109 -21.03 -2.65 0.71
C LEU A 109 -19.96 -1.66 0.24
N LYS A 110 -20.39 -0.46 -0.14
CA LYS A 110 -19.46 0.64 -0.44
C LYS A 110 -18.59 0.94 0.76
N THR A 111 -17.30 1.09 0.52
CA THR A 111 -16.32 1.45 1.55
C THR A 111 -15.53 2.70 1.17
N VAL A 112 -15.14 3.45 2.20
CA VAL A 112 -14.16 4.52 2.11
C VAL A 112 -13.07 4.21 3.13
N SER A 113 -11.83 4.15 2.69
CA SER A 113 -10.75 3.68 3.55
C SER A 113 -9.41 4.35 3.27
N HIS A 114 -8.53 4.31 4.25
CA HIS A 114 -7.10 4.54 4.05
C HIS A 114 -6.29 3.77 5.08
N ALA A 115 -5.07 3.38 4.71
CA ALA A 115 -4.13 2.72 5.60
C ALA A 115 -2.89 3.59 5.81
N GLY A 116 -2.28 3.48 6.98
CA GLY A 116 -1.04 4.16 7.32
C GLY A 116 0.04 3.17 7.75
N SER A 117 1.27 3.45 7.34
CA SER A 117 2.45 2.68 7.75
C SER A 117 3.65 3.61 7.87
N MET A 118 4.17 3.74 9.08
CA MET A 118 5.38 4.52 9.34
C MET A 118 6.19 3.84 10.44
N MET A 119 7.39 3.36 10.10
CA MET A 119 8.20 2.54 10.99
C MET A 119 7.36 1.39 11.59
N GLY A 120 7.31 1.23 12.88
CA GLY A 120 6.47 0.22 13.54
C GLY A 120 5.01 0.66 13.78
N PHE A 121 4.61 1.87 13.37
CA PHE A 121 3.22 2.32 13.48
C PHE A 121 2.41 1.91 12.26
N LYS A 122 1.23 1.40 12.48
CA LYS A 122 0.26 0.99 11.45
C LYS A 122 -1.11 1.53 11.81
N ALA A 123 -1.84 1.96 10.80
CA ALA A 123 -3.21 2.43 10.97
C ALA A 123 -4.12 1.92 9.86
N ALA A 124 -5.39 1.71 10.18
CA ALA A 124 -6.46 1.50 9.24
C ALA A 124 -7.66 2.36 9.63
N TYR A 125 -8.21 3.03 8.64
CA TYR A 125 -9.51 3.67 8.67
C TYR A 125 -10.38 2.96 7.63
N LEU A 126 -11.50 2.40 8.05
CA LEU A 126 -12.46 1.70 7.19
C LEU A 126 -13.86 2.18 7.53
N GLN A 127 -14.52 2.84 6.59
CA GLN A 127 -15.86 3.37 6.74
C GLN A 127 -16.82 2.69 5.77
N PHE A 128 -18.03 2.44 6.23
CA PHE A 128 -19.19 2.00 5.46
C PHE A 128 -20.23 3.12 5.49
N PRO A 129 -20.19 4.06 4.52
CA PRO A 129 -21.01 5.27 4.57
C PRO A 129 -22.51 4.98 4.61
N GLY A 130 -22.97 3.98 3.86
CA GLY A 130 -24.38 3.59 3.83
C GLY A 130 -24.92 3.04 5.15
N GLN A 131 -24.05 2.40 5.95
CA GLN A 131 -24.38 1.85 7.27
C GLN A 131 -24.05 2.81 8.41
N ARG A 132 -23.43 3.97 8.10
CA ARG A 132 -22.90 4.91 9.10
C ARG A 132 -22.02 4.23 10.15
N PHE A 133 -21.21 3.28 9.70
CA PHE A 133 -20.36 2.45 10.53
C PHE A 133 -18.90 2.61 10.11
N SER A 134 -18.02 2.70 11.09
CA SER A 134 -16.58 2.85 10.82
C SER A 134 -15.75 2.04 11.80
N VAL A 135 -14.63 1.52 11.32
CA VAL A 135 -13.62 0.86 12.15
C VAL A 135 -12.31 1.62 12.01
N ILE A 136 -11.78 2.07 13.14
CA ILE A 136 -10.50 2.76 13.21
C ILE A 136 -9.56 1.92 14.05
N ALA A 137 -8.47 1.47 13.48
CA ALA A 137 -7.46 0.68 14.16
C ALA A 137 -6.10 1.36 14.09
N THR A 138 -5.44 1.53 15.23
CA THR A 138 -4.06 2.00 15.34
C THR A 138 -3.23 0.96 16.05
N CYS A 139 -2.12 0.58 15.47
CA CYS A 139 -1.22 -0.44 15.97
C CYS A 139 0.20 0.10 16.05
N ASN A 140 0.98 -0.42 16.98
CA ASN A 140 2.37 -0.04 17.18
C ASN A 140 3.37 -1.18 16.90
N LEU A 141 2.97 -2.16 16.09
CA LEU A 141 3.78 -3.31 15.70
C LEU A 141 3.92 -3.37 14.17
N GLY A 142 5.18 -3.31 13.68
CA GLY A 142 5.52 -3.19 12.26
C GLY A 142 4.96 -4.26 11.33
N PRO A 143 5.05 -5.55 11.66
CA PRO A 143 4.56 -6.63 10.80
C PRO A 143 3.04 -6.74 10.72
N ILE A 144 2.28 -6.06 11.59
CA ILE A 144 0.83 -6.17 11.58
C ILE A 144 0.20 -5.45 10.38
N ASN A 145 -0.84 -6.03 9.79
CA ASN A 145 -1.70 -5.35 8.83
C ASN A 145 -3.06 -5.09 9.50
N PRO A 146 -3.39 -3.84 9.84
CA PRO A 146 -4.63 -3.54 10.55
C PRO A 146 -5.88 -3.55 9.68
N MET A 147 -5.78 -3.47 8.35
CA MET A 147 -6.96 -3.47 7.48
C MET A 147 -7.77 -4.78 7.54
N PRO A 148 -7.16 -5.98 7.45
CA PRO A 148 -7.88 -7.23 7.68
C PRO A 148 -8.47 -7.36 9.10
N LEU A 149 -7.86 -6.70 10.10
CA LEU A 149 -8.45 -6.66 11.44
C LEU A 149 -9.72 -5.81 11.46
N ALA A 150 -9.68 -4.63 10.83
CA ALA A 150 -10.84 -3.75 10.70
C ALA A 150 -11.98 -4.44 9.91
N GLN A 151 -11.65 -5.15 8.83
CA GLN A 151 -12.62 -5.94 8.06
C GLN A 151 -13.28 -7.03 8.91
N ARG A 152 -12.52 -7.76 9.73
CA ARG A 152 -13.09 -8.77 10.64
C ARG A 152 -14.02 -8.18 11.70
N VAL A 153 -13.74 -6.97 12.18
CA VAL A 153 -14.68 -6.26 13.05
C VAL A 153 -15.95 -5.92 12.28
N ALA A 154 -15.83 -5.42 11.05
CA ALA A 154 -16.99 -5.14 10.21
C ALA A 154 -17.80 -6.41 9.90
N ASP A 155 -17.15 -7.56 9.66
CA ASP A 155 -17.83 -8.85 9.45
C ASP A 155 -18.75 -9.22 10.60
N VAL A 156 -18.37 -8.88 11.85
CA VAL A 156 -19.19 -9.17 13.04
C VAL A 156 -20.37 -8.19 13.17
N TYR A 157 -20.10 -6.89 12.97
CA TYR A 157 -21.11 -5.85 13.21
C TYR A 157 -22.08 -5.63 12.05
N LEU A 158 -21.68 -6.00 10.84
CA LEU A 158 -22.45 -5.80 9.62
C LEU A 158 -22.88 -7.13 8.97
N GLU A 159 -22.88 -8.23 9.73
CA GLU A 159 -23.18 -9.60 9.22
C GLU A 159 -24.45 -9.64 8.40
N ASP A 160 -25.52 -8.98 8.86
CA ASP A 160 -26.83 -8.97 8.20
C ASP A 160 -26.85 -8.20 6.86
N TRP A 161 -25.85 -7.37 6.59
CA TRP A 161 -25.79 -6.50 5.39
C TRP A 161 -24.70 -6.92 4.40
N LEU A 162 -23.75 -7.70 4.85
CA LEU A 162 -22.65 -8.17 4.03
C LEU A 162 -23.09 -9.35 3.17
N ALA A 163 -22.78 -9.31 1.88
CA ALA A 163 -22.91 -10.48 1.04
C ALA A 163 -22.13 -11.68 1.62
N GLU A 164 -22.62 -12.90 1.35
CA GLU A 164 -21.87 -14.10 1.73
C GLU A 164 -20.41 -13.96 1.29
N ALA A 165 -19.50 -14.35 2.16
CA ALA A 165 -18.09 -14.34 1.81
C ALA A 165 -17.87 -15.29 0.64
N VAL A 166 -17.82 -14.75 -0.58
CA VAL A 166 -17.28 -15.53 -1.69
C VAL A 166 -15.85 -15.87 -1.25
N PRO A 167 -15.48 -17.16 -1.19
CA PRO A 167 -14.13 -17.53 -0.82
C PRO A 167 -13.22 -16.77 -1.78
N SER A 168 -12.53 -15.77 -1.21
CA SER A 168 -11.69 -14.86 -1.99
C SER A 168 -10.69 -15.70 -2.77
N ARG A 169 -10.79 -15.69 -4.10
CA ARG A 169 -9.74 -16.19 -4.98
C ARG A 169 -8.46 -15.34 -4.90
N THR A 170 -8.55 -14.18 -4.27
CA THR A 170 -7.37 -13.46 -3.85
C THR A 170 -6.84 -14.20 -2.62
N PRO A 171 -5.69 -14.86 -2.68
CA PRO A 171 -5.17 -15.56 -1.53
C PRO A 171 -4.98 -14.55 -0.42
N VAL A 172 -5.85 -14.60 0.61
CA VAL A 172 -5.44 -14.13 1.93
C VAL A 172 -4.08 -14.78 2.12
N ARG A 173 -3.03 -13.99 2.20
CA ARG A 173 -1.71 -14.48 2.59
C ARG A 173 -1.86 -15.16 3.95
N ARG A 174 -2.36 -16.40 3.93
CA ARG A 174 -2.14 -17.36 5.01
C ARG A 174 -0.63 -17.42 5.13
N GLY A 175 -0.15 -17.17 6.33
CA GLY A 175 1.26 -17.06 6.59
C GLY A 175 2.11 -17.93 5.71
N ASN A 176 3.05 -17.31 5.00
CA ASN A 176 4.20 -17.89 4.33
C ASN A 176 4.06 -19.31 3.76
N THR A 177 3.04 -19.61 2.95
CA THR A 177 3.29 -20.57 1.88
C THR A 177 3.97 -19.75 0.79
N PRO A 178 5.28 -19.93 0.55
CA PRO A 178 5.95 -19.20 -0.52
C PRO A 178 5.20 -19.56 -1.81
N ALA A 179 4.69 -18.58 -2.53
CA ALA A 179 4.21 -18.82 -3.89
C ALA A 179 5.35 -19.54 -4.61
N VAL A 180 5.09 -20.72 -5.16
CA VAL A 180 6.12 -21.55 -5.77
C VAL A 180 6.68 -20.77 -6.95
N SER A 181 7.91 -20.31 -6.83
CA SER A 181 8.63 -19.70 -7.93
C SER A 181 9.33 -20.78 -8.72
N ARG A 182 9.29 -20.68 -10.03
CA ARG A 182 10.08 -21.51 -10.93
C ARG A 182 11.28 -20.73 -11.50
N PRO A 183 12.38 -21.40 -11.82
CA PRO A 183 13.47 -20.73 -12.52
C PRO A 183 13.02 -20.33 -13.93
N PHE A 184 13.60 -19.27 -14.48
CA PHE A 184 13.53 -18.97 -15.89
C PHE A 184 14.32 -20.06 -16.66
N SER A 185 13.85 -20.46 -17.83
CA SER A 185 14.62 -21.32 -18.74
C SER A 185 15.79 -20.54 -19.34
N GLY A 186 16.79 -21.23 -19.91
CA GLY A 186 17.90 -20.59 -20.59
C GLY A 186 17.45 -19.67 -21.72
N ASP A 187 16.48 -20.10 -22.53
CA ASP A 187 15.93 -19.29 -23.62
C ASP A 187 15.20 -18.05 -23.10
N GLU A 188 14.43 -18.19 -22.03
CA GLU A 188 13.76 -17.05 -21.37
C GLU A 188 14.78 -16.04 -20.83
N LEU A 189 15.88 -16.51 -20.23
CA LEU A 189 16.93 -15.61 -19.74
C LEU A 189 17.59 -14.84 -20.89
N VAL A 190 17.90 -15.51 -22.00
CA VAL A 190 18.46 -14.86 -23.20
C VAL A 190 17.48 -13.81 -23.75
N ALA A 191 16.20 -14.14 -23.82
CA ALA A 191 15.18 -13.24 -24.32
C ALA A 191 14.99 -11.97 -23.47
N LEU A 192 15.17 -12.07 -22.16
CA LEU A 192 14.89 -11.01 -21.20
C LEU A 192 16.09 -10.10 -20.90
N VAL A 193 17.33 -10.61 -21.00
CA VAL A 193 18.54 -9.82 -20.71
C VAL A 193 18.63 -8.63 -21.65
N GLY A 194 18.87 -7.44 -21.09
CA GLY A 194 19.01 -6.22 -21.87
C GLY A 194 18.86 -4.95 -21.05
N THR A 195 18.98 -3.85 -21.74
CA THR A 195 18.82 -2.49 -21.20
C THR A 195 17.46 -1.96 -21.62
N TYR A 196 16.72 -1.40 -20.67
CA TYR A 196 15.36 -0.91 -20.88
C TYR A 196 15.21 0.49 -20.29
N TYR A 197 14.50 1.35 -20.99
CA TYR A 197 14.32 2.74 -20.61
C TYR A 197 12.84 3.09 -20.48
N SER A 198 12.52 3.87 -19.47
CA SER A 198 11.19 4.44 -19.27
C SER A 198 11.23 5.94 -19.55
N ASP A 199 10.49 6.39 -20.56
CA ASP A 199 10.31 7.82 -20.83
C ASP A 199 9.57 8.54 -19.69
N GLU A 200 8.62 7.85 -19.04
CA GLU A 200 7.82 8.42 -17.94
C GLU A 200 8.67 8.71 -16.70
N LEU A 201 9.63 7.84 -16.40
CA LEU A 201 10.47 7.99 -15.21
C LEU A 201 11.84 8.61 -15.51
N ASP A 202 12.21 8.75 -16.81
CA ASP A 202 13.54 9.13 -17.26
C ASP A 202 14.66 8.31 -16.61
N VAL A 203 14.49 6.98 -16.60
CA VAL A 203 15.44 6.04 -16.01
C VAL A 203 15.68 4.84 -16.89
N THR A 204 16.88 4.29 -16.74
CA THR A 204 17.27 3.02 -17.38
C THR A 204 17.38 1.92 -16.33
N TYR A 205 16.79 0.77 -16.63
CA TYR A 205 16.94 -0.46 -15.87
C TYR A 205 17.64 -1.51 -16.72
N GLU A 206 18.42 -2.35 -16.09
CA GLU A 206 19.11 -3.46 -16.75
C GLU A 206 18.61 -4.80 -16.18
N LEU A 207 18.30 -5.73 -17.07
CA LEU A 207 18.09 -7.12 -16.73
C LEU A 207 19.35 -7.90 -17.07
N THR A 208 19.96 -8.51 -16.06
CA THR A 208 21.19 -9.26 -16.19
C THR A 208 21.03 -10.69 -15.66
N THR A 209 21.91 -11.60 -16.04
CA THR A 209 21.91 -12.97 -15.53
C THR A 209 23.18 -13.26 -14.73
N GLU A 210 23.01 -13.87 -13.59
CA GLU A 210 24.09 -14.43 -12.78
C GLU A 210 23.62 -15.75 -12.20
N THR A 211 24.46 -16.79 -12.27
CA THR A 211 24.15 -18.14 -11.74
C THR A 211 22.79 -18.69 -12.19
N ASN A 212 22.46 -18.48 -13.47
CA ASN A 212 21.17 -18.91 -14.07
C ASN A 212 19.92 -18.26 -13.41
N GLN A 213 20.09 -17.06 -12.85
CA GLN A 213 19.05 -16.26 -12.25
C GLN A 213 18.95 -14.91 -12.95
N LEU A 214 17.76 -14.33 -13.04
CA LEU A 214 17.52 -13.01 -13.62
C LEU A 214 17.53 -11.94 -12.54
N TRP A 215 18.32 -10.90 -12.76
CA TRP A 215 18.49 -9.80 -11.83
C TRP A 215 18.06 -8.48 -12.46
N LEU A 216 17.29 -7.71 -11.72
CA LEU A 216 16.95 -6.34 -12.04
C LEU A 216 17.97 -5.41 -11.38
N CYS A 217 18.72 -4.69 -12.21
CA CYS A 217 19.72 -3.72 -11.77
C CYS A 217 19.18 -2.29 -11.96
N LEU A 218 19.17 -1.53 -10.88
CA LEU A 218 18.81 -0.14 -10.83
C LEU A 218 20.02 0.67 -10.36
N ARG A 219 20.15 1.87 -10.91
CA ARG A 219 21.25 2.76 -10.52
C ARG A 219 21.27 3.00 -9.00
N ASN A 220 22.45 2.86 -8.40
CA ASN A 220 22.70 3.13 -6.98
C ASN A 220 21.89 2.26 -5.98
N THR A 221 21.38 1.12 -6.41
CA THR A 221 20.70 0.18 -5.52
C THR A 221 21.26 -1.24 -5.70
N PRO A 222 21.22 -2.08 -4.68
CA PRO A 222 21.58 -3.50 -4.86
C PRO A 222 20.67 -4.15 -5.90
N PRO A 223 21.19 -5.07 -6.73
CA PRO A 223 20.39 -5.84 -7.67
C PRO A 223 19.26 -6.60 -6.96
N ARG A 224 18.12 -6.71 -7.63
CA ARG A 224 16.95 -7.43 -7.12
C ARG A 224 16.72 -8.69 -7.93
N LEU A 225 16.58 -9.81 -7.25
CA LEU A 225 16.27 -11.08 -7.90
C LEU A 225 14.84 -11.02 -8.47
N LEU A 226 14.73 -11.24 -9.78
CA LEU A 226 13.47 -11.40 -10.47
C LEU A 226 13.11 -12.90 -10.48
N ARG A 227 11.90 -13.23 -10.06
CA ARG A 227 11.40 -14.61 -9.98
C ARG A 227 10.18 -14.77 -10.85
N LYS A 228 10.07 -15.89 -11.54
CA LYS A 228 8.86 -16.28 -12.26
C LYS A 228 8.00 -17.17 -11.38
N PHE A 229 6.68 -16.99 -11.47
CA PHE A 229 5.71 -17.74 -10.68
C PHE A 229 4.86 -18.67 -11.56
N GLU A 230 4.14 -19.60 -10.96
CA GLU A 230 3.30 -20.58 -11.68
C GLU A 230 2.17 -19.92 -12.47
N ASP A 231 1.70 -18.75 -12.05
CA ASP A 231 0.72 -17.93 -12.77
C ASP A 231 1.28 -17.26 -14.04
N GLY A 232 2.59 -17.45 -14.31
CA GLY A 232 3.30 -16.84 -15.43
C GLY A 232 3.83 -15.44 -15.18
N GLU A 233 3.49 -14.82 -14.05
CA GLU A 233 4.02 -13.51 -13.69
C GLU A 233 5.48 -13.55 -13.24
N ALA A 234 6.21 -12.49 -13.53
CA ALA A 234 7.54 -12.26 -12.96
C ALA A 234 7.46 -11.18 -11.88
N ARG A 235 8.19 -11.39 -10.77
CA ARG A 235 8.14 -10.47 -9.63
C ARG A 235 9.51 -10.24 -9.01
N ALA A 236 9.79 -8.98 -8.61
CA ALA A 236 10.93 -8.60 -7.78
C ALA A 236 10.41 -7.92 -6.50
N GLY A 237 10.34 -8.66 -5.41
CA GLY A 237 9.66 -8.22 -4.19
C GLY A 237 8.16 -8.04 -4.43
N THR A 238 7.67 -6.82 -4.25
CA THR A 238 6.24 -6.46 -4.49
C THR A 238 5.97 -5.94 -5.90
N TRP A 239 6.99 -5.80 -6.72
CA TRP A 239 6.86 -5.35 -8.10
C TRP A 239 6.50 -6.51 -9.01
N GLN A 240 5.49 -6.33 -9.85
CA GLN A 240 5.03 -7.29 -10.85
C GLN A 240 5.48 -6.81 -12.23
N PHE A 241 5.95 -7.73 -13.07
CA PHE A 241 6.47 -7.47 -14.41
C PHE A 241 5.64 -8.23 -15.43
N ALA A 242 5.22 -7.55 -16.48
CA ALA A 242 4.64 -8.15 -17.67
C ALA A 242 5.53 -7.83 -18.86
N PHE A 243 6.01 -8.87 -19.57
CA PHE A 243 6.91 -8.73 -20.72
C PHE A 243 6.15 -8.88 -22.02
N GLU A 244 6.49 -8.03 -22.99
CA GLU A 244 6.10 -8.17 -24.38
C GLU A 244 7.29 -8.61 -25.24
N TYR A 245 7.03 -9.37 -26.30
CA TYR A 245 8.07 -9.97 -27.12
C TYR A 245 7.90 -9.58 -28.57
N ASP A 246 9.01 -9.35 -29.25
CA ASP A 246 9.06 -9.11 -30.69
C ASP A 246 8.86 -10.42 -31.49
N ALA A 247 8.80 -10.29 -32.81
CA ALA A 247 8.66 -11.44 -33.72
C ALA A 247 9.83 -12.45 -33.65
N GLY A 248 10.99 -12.01 -33.12
CA GLY A 248 12.17 -12.85 -32.90
C GLY A 248 12.17 -13.55 -31.55
N GLY A 249 11.15 -13.31 -30.70
CA GLY A 249 11.03 -13.89 -29.35
C GLY A 249 11.89 -13.18 -28.29
N MET A 250 12.47 -12.01 -28.61
CA MET A 250 13.18 -11.17 -27.64
C MET A 250 12.20 -10.22 -26.97
N ALA A 251 12.36 -9.99 -25.66
CA ALA A 251 11.53 -9.02 -24.97
C ALA A 251 11.77 -7.61 -25.56
N SER A 252 10.73 -7.04 -26.15
CA SER A 252 10.75 -5.68 -26.73
C SER A 252 10.57 -4.62 -25.67
N ASP A 253 9.72 -4.91 -24.68
CA ASP A 253 9.44 -4.04 -23.55
C ASP A 253 8.88 -4.84 -22.36
N PHE A 254 8.74 -4.15 -21.24
CA PHE A 254 7.99 -4.66 -20.10
C PHE A 254 7.27 -3.52 -19.37
N THR A 255 6.21 -3.88 -18.67
CA THR A 255 5.54 -2.97 -17.72
C THR A 255 5.77 -3.41 -16.28
N ILE A 256 5.82 -2.42 -15.38
CA ILE A 256 5.89 -2.64 -13.93
C ILE A 256 4.61 -2.17 -13.26
N ASN A 257 4.07 -3.04 -12.40
CA ASN A 257 3.05 -2.68 -11.41
C ASN A 257 3.66 -2.73 -10.01
N ALA A 258 3.56 -1.64 -9.26
CA ALA A 258 4.13 -1.48 -7.92
C ALA A 258 3.11 -0.84 -6.96
N GLY A 259 2.22 -1.65 -6.41
CA GLY A 259 1.15 -1.18 -5.52
C GLY A 259 0.13 -0.31 -6.27
N ARG A 260 0.09 1.00 -6.00
CA ARG A 260 -0.83 1.94 -6.66
C ARG A 260 -0.31 2.50 -7.98
N VAL A 261 0.94 2.27 -8.27
CA VAL A 261 1.57 2.65 -9.54
C VAL A 261 1.46 1.47 -10.49
N THR A 262 0.85 1.66 -11.66
CA THR A 262 0.56 0.60 -12.61
C THR A 262 1.02 0.99 -14.01
N ASN A 263 1.37 -0.03 -14.81
CA ASN A 263 1.68 0.11 -16.23
C ASN A 263 2.86 1.04 -16.56
N ILE A 264 3.84 1.17 -15.65
CA ILE A 264 5.07 1.91 -15.98
C ILE A 264 5.83 1.12 -17.02
N ARG A 265 5.93 1.67 -18.23
CA ARG A 265 6.53 1.01 -19.39
C ARG A 265 8.03 1.26 -19.48
N PHE A 266 8.75 0.21 -19.86
CA PHE A 266 10.18 0.20 -20.15
C PHE A 266 10.41 -0.44 -21.51
N GLU A 267 10.98 0.28 -22.47
CA GLU A 267 11.27 -0.18 -23.81
C GLU A 267 12.74 -0.58 -23.92
N ARG A 268 13.02 -1.69 -24.63
CA ARG A 268 14.39 -2.15 -24.88
C ARG A 268 15.16 -1.14 -25.70
N ARG A 269 16.40 -0.86 -25.33
CA ARG A 269 17.36 -0.01 -26.04
C ARG A 269 18.50 -0.81 -26.65
#